data_b3fe708f7cbbc19a60edfda091eb5a43
#
_entry.id   b3fe708f7cbbc19a60edfda091eb5a43
#
_cell.length_a   1.000
_cell.length_b   1.000
_cell.length_c   1.000
_cell.angle_alpha   90.00
_cell.angle_beta   90.00
_cell.angle_gamma   90.00
#
_symmetry.space_group_name_H-M   'P 1'
#
loop_
_entity.id
_entity.type
_entity.pdbx_description
1 polymer ?
#
loop_
_entity_poly.entity_id
_entity_poly.type
_entity_poly.pdbx_seq_one_letter_code
_entity_poly.pdbx_strand_id
1 'polypeptide(L)' 'LNNAEIVCVIFAGTNGYLDKVDVKEVGRFEAGLLSHLRGKHQDLLDDITNNDRKVKGELEDKIKAALDEYASDFA' A
#
# COMPACT_ATOMS: atom_id res chain seq x y z
N LEU A 1 5.68 -5.20 -11.07
CA LEU A 1 4.54 -4.79 -10.25
C LEU A 1 3.26 -4.91 -11.04
N ASN A 2 2.19 -5.38 -10.40
CA ASN A 2 0.88 -5.33 -11.04
C ASN A 2 0.20 -3.98 -10.73
N ASN A 3 -0.90 -3.71 -11.41
CA ASN A 3 -1.58 -2.43 -11.28
C ASN A 3 -2.10 -2.15 -9.86
N ALA A 4 -2.55 -3.17 -9.15
CA ALA A 4 -3.03 -3.00 -7.79
C ALA A 4 -1.90 -2.58 -6.85
N GLU A 5 -0.73 -3.17 -7.04
CA GLU A 5 0.45 -2.83 -6.25
C GLU A 5 0.89 -1.38 -6.50
N ILE A 6 0.84 -0.96 -7.76
CA ILE A 6 1.17 0.43 -8.12
C ILE A 6 0.20 1.40 -7.45
N VAL A 7 -1.09 1.07 -7.42
CA VAL A 7 -2.09 1.89 -6.75
C VAL A 7 -1.76 2.05 -5.27
N CYS A 8 -1.37 0.97 -4.60
CA CYS A 8 -1.03 1.03 -3.19
C CYS A 8 0.20 1.90 -2.94
N VAL A 9 1.22 1.79 -3.78
CA VAL A 9 2.44 2.59 -3.66
C VAL A 9 2.13 4.07 -3.86
N ILE A 10 1.37 4.40 -4.89
CA ILE A 10 0.97 5.78 -5.16
C ILE A 10 0.14 6.33 -4.00
N PHE A 11 -0.78 5.53 -3.48
CA PHE A 11 -1.61 5.92 -2.35
C PHE A 11 -0.76 6.23 -1.12
N ALA A 12 0.25 5.41 -0.86
CA ALA A 12 1.18 5.64 0.25
C ALA A 12 1.90 6.98 0.11
N GLY A 13 2.38 7.28 -1.09
CA GLY A 13 3.05 8.56 -1.35
C GLY A 13 2.12 9.75 -1.21
N THR A 14 0.91 9.64 -1.76
CA THR A 14 -0.08 10.72 -1.76
C THR A 14 -0.59 11.04 -0.36
N ASN A 15 -0.68 10.04 0.50
CA ASN A 15 -1.24 10.21 1.85
C ASN A 15 -0.18 10.42 2.93
N GLY A 16 1.03 10.72 2.54
CA GLY A 16 2.08 11.11 3.46
C GLY A 16 2.77 9.97 4.21
N TYR A 17 2.51 8.74 3.86
CA TYR A 17 3.18 7.61 4.52
C TYR A 17 4.68 7.62 4.27
N LEU A 18 5.09 8.03 3.09
CA LEU A 18 6.50 8.08 2.73
C LEU A 18 7.22 9.30 3.34
N ASP A 19 6.48 10.32 3.75
CA ASP A 19 7.07 11.51 4.37
C ASP A 19 7.79 11.19 5.68
N LYS A 20 7.36 10.13 6.35
CA LYS A 20 7.95 9.68 7.62
C LYS A 20 9.11 8.73 7.42
N VAL A 21 9.35 8.32 6.18
CA VAL A 21 10.39 7.38 5.81
C VAL A 21 11.58 8.15 5.27
N ASP A 22 12.78 7.85 5.78
CA ASP A 22 14.01 8.46 5.27
C ASP A 22 14.11 8.18 3.76
N VAL A 23 14.54 9.18 3.00
CA VAL A 23 14.72 9.07 1.55
C VAL A 23 15.52 7.80 1.19
N LYS A 24 16.52 7.47 1.99
CA LYS A 24 17.35 6.27 1.78
C LYS A 24 16.60 4.97 2.01
N GLU A 25 15.50 5.03 2.74
CA GLU A 25 14.71 3.85 3.11
C GLU A 25 13.45 3.68 2.27
N VAL A 26 13.11 4.65 1.41
CA VAL A 26 11.90 4.60 0.61
C VAL A 26 11.82 3.33 -0.24
N GLY A 27 12.93 2.97 -0.89
CA GLY A 27 12.98 1.73 -1.70
C GLY A 27 12.71 0.50 -0.86
N ARG A 28 13.30 0.43 0.32
CA ARG A 28 13.10 -0.69 1.24
C ARG A 28 11.66 -0.72 1.74
N PHE A 29 11.11 0.44 2.06
CA PHE A 29 9.72 0.56 2.49
C PHE A 29 8.77 0.02 1.43
N GLU A 30 8.95 0.44 0.19
CA GLU A 30 8.10 -0.02 -0.92
C GLU A 30 8.22 -1.52 -1.14
N ALA A 31 9.43 -2.05 -1.16
CA ALA A 31 9.64 -3.49 -1.36
C ALA A 31 8.99 -4.30 -0.23
N GLY A 32 9.15 -3.86 0.99
CA GLY A 32 8.54 -4.53 2.15
C GLY A 32 7.02 -4.40 2.13
N LEU A 33 6.51 -3.24 1.73
CA LEU A 33 5.07 -3.03 1.62
C LEU A 33 4.44 -3.99 0.62
N LEU A 34 5.06 -4.15 -0.54
CA LEU A 34 4.55 -5.06 -1.57
C LEU A 34 4.55 -6.50 -1.07
N SER A 35 5.62 -6.90 -0.37
CA SER A 35 5.70 -8.23 0.23
C SER A 35 4.61 -8.44 1.27
N HIS A 36 4.39 -7.44 2.12
CA HIS A 36 3.35 -7.48 3.15
C HIS A 36 1.96 -7.62 2.53
N LEU A 37 1.68 -6.83 1.50
CA LEU A 37 0.38 -6.88 0.82
C LEU A 37 0.16 -8.23 0.15
N ARG A 38 1.17 -8.76 -0.52
CA ARG A 38 1.07 -10.07 -1.18
C ARG A 38 0.87 -11.21 -0.18
N GLY A 39 1.52 -11.10 0.98
CA GLY A 39 1.44 -12.15 1.99
C GLY A 39 0.20 -12.11 2.85
N LYS A 40 -0.25 -10.92 3.23
CA LYS A 40 -1.35 -10.75 4.20
C LYS A 40 -2.61 -10.11 3.61
N HIS A 41 -2.47 -9.38 2.52
CA HIS A 41 -3.57 -8.60 1.96
C HIS A 41 -3.79 -8.87 0.48
N GLN A 42 -3.61 -10.13 0.06
CA GLN A 42 -3.84 -10.50 -1.33
C GLN A 42 -5.28 -10.20 -1.74
N ASP A 43 -6.23 -10.41 -0.83
CA ASP A 43 -7.64 -10.09 -1.08
C ASP A 43 -7.83 -8.63 -1.43
N LEU A 44 -7.10 -7.75 -0.76
CA LEU A 44 -7.16 -6.32 -1.03
C LEU A 44 -6.64 -6.01 -2.44
N LEU A 45 -5.54 -6.64 -2.83
CA LEU A 45 -4.99 -6.46 -4.17
C LEU A 45 -5.97 -6.95 -5.24
N ASP A 46 -6.63 -8.07 -4.97
CA ASP A 46 -7.64 -8.61 -5.87
C ASP A 46 -8.83 -7.67 -6.00
N ASP A 47 -9.27 -7.08 -4.88
CA ASP A 47 -10.37 -6.11 -4.88
C ASP A 47 -10.04 -4.88 -5.70
N ILE A 48 -8.82 -4.37 -5.59
CA ILE A 48 -8.38 -3.21 -6.37
C ILE A 48 -8.42 -3.54 -7.86
N THR A 49 -7.94 -4.71 -8.23
CA THR A 49 -7.93 -5.16 -9.62
C THR A 49 -9.34 -5.31 -10.17
N ASN A 50 -10.24 -5.90 -9.37
CA ASN A 50 -11.63 -6.15 -9.78
C ASN A 50 -12.45 -4.87 -9.90
N ASN A 51 -12.05 -3.81 -9.24
CA ASN A 51 -12.73 -2.52 -9.30
C ASN A 51 -12.05 -1.54 -10.26
N ASP A 52 -11.35 -2.04 -11.25
CA ASP A 52 -10.64 -1.24 -12.25
C ASP A 52 -9.70 -0.22 -11.60
N ARG A 53 -9.14 -0.58 -10.44
CA ARG A 53 -8.20 0.26 -9.69
C ARG A 53 -8.83 1.56 -9.19
N LYS A 54 -10.14 1.58 -9.04
CA LYS A 54 -10.84 2.71 -8.44
C LYS A 54 -10.78 2.58 -6.92
N VAL A 55 -10.15 3.54 -6.29
CA VAL A 55 -9.97 3.53 -4.84
C VAL A 55 -10.96 4.51 -4.22
N LYS A 56 -12.10 4.00 -3.76
CA LYS A 56 -13.15 4.81 -3.15
C LYS A 56 -13.85 4.04 -2.03
N GLY A 57 -14.32 4.78 -1.02
CA GLY A 57 -15.11 4.23 0.05
C GLY A 57 -14.38 3.16 0.84
N GLU A 58 -15.00 2.00 0.96
CA GLU A 58 -14.45 0.90 1.75
C GLU A 58 -13.06 0.45 1.28
N LEU A 59 -12.83 0.46 -0.02
CA LEU A 59 -11.55 0.04 -0.57
C LEU A 59 -10.44 0.98 -0.13
N GLU A 60 -10.71 2.27 -0.13
CA GLU A 60 -9.76 3.27 0.36
C GLU A 60 -9.45 3.03 1.83
N ASP A 61 -10.47 2.77 2.65
CA ASP A 61 -10.27 2.49 4.07
C ASP A 61 -9.43 1.24 4.29
N LYS A 62 -9.64 0.20 3.48
CA LYS A 62 -8.86 -1.03 3.57
C LYS A 62 -7.40 -0.78 3.23
N ILE A 63 -7.13 0.03 2.22
CA ILE A 63 -5.76 0.36 1.83
C ILE A 63 -5.09 1.15 2.95
N LYS A 64 -5.78 2.13 3.51
CA LYS A 64 -5.24 2.91 4.63
C LYS A 64 -4.91 2.03 5.83
N ALA A 65 -5.81 1.11 6.17
CA ALA A 65 -5.59 0.21 7.30
C ALA A 65 -4.35 -0.66 7.07
N ALA A 66 -4.19 -1.20 5.87
CA ALA A 66 -3.03 -2.02 5.52
C ALA A 66 -1.73 -1.20 5.58
N LEU A 67 -1.77 0.03 5.09
CA LEU A 67 -0.60 0.92 5.11
C LEU A 67 -0.24 1.32 6.54
N ASP A 68 -1.23 1.63 7.36
CA ASP A 68 -0.99 1.98 8.76
C ASP A 68 -0.37 0.81 9.52
N GLU A 69 -0.89 -0.39 9.30
CA GLU A 69 -0.36 -1.60 9.90
C GLU A 69 1.11 -1.80 9.52
N TYR A 70 1.41 -1.71 8.23
CA TYR A 70 2.76 -1.91 7.75
C TYR A 70 3.70 -0.80 8.23
N ALA A 71 3.27 0.44 8.17
CA ALA A 71 4.10 1.57 8.60
C ALA A 71 4.45 1.47 10.08
N SER A 72 3.52 1.00 10.89
CA SER A 72 3.76 0.77 12.32
C SER A 72 4.83 -0.30 12.54
N ASP A 73 4.78 -1.38 11.76
CA ASP A 73 5.76 -2.45 11.86
C ASP A 73 7.12 -2.05 11.29
N PHE A 74 7.13 -1.20 10.27
CA PHE A 74 8.37 -0.78 9.62
C PHE A 74 9.23 0.08 10.53
N ALA A 75 8.64 0.87 11.36
CA ALA A 75 9.33 1.82 12.25
C ALA A 75 10.20 1.13 13.35
#